data_0e0c973b1560f23be60168fb7a800b64
#
_entry.id   0e0c973b1560f23be60168fb7a800b64
#
_cell.length_a   1.000
_cell.length_b   1.000
_cell.length_c   1.000
_cell.angle_alpha   90.00
_cell.angle_beta   90.00
_cell.angle_gamma   90.00
#
_symmetry.space_group_name_H-M   'P 1'
#
loop_
_entity.id
_entity.type
_entity.pdbx_description
1 polymer ?
#
loop_
_entity_poly.entity_id
_entity_poly.type
_entity_poly.pdbx_seq_one_letter_code
_entity_poly.pdbx_strand_id
1 'polypeptide(L)'
;MRNLDEAFRMIDAFASVGANRIHVTKTDINGVLQWGKAYSLEDIRKVLPPMMRVAGKLEDCDILEKKTGKVLGRTRAGGNLMVRPFSDTTAFIQLDDLTEAKLDTVRPVAFLTVRTSPGSQQAWIAVPAFKSDQERKDFISRVKERATSDVSASGSVRLAGTSNFKPKYIGNFPKIAVIDAFPGRMTTPAALEALGLVAPRKPYQAPTVVSFTPSRKRSHLGKEPEWPDYQRCLLGAPQASEGNGPSRSHADFFWCKMAAQRGWSIEETAQKLLEVSEKAQERARLRDEGYALVTAQNAAAAAARGKQRGRG
;
A
#
# COMPACT_ATOMS: atom_id res chain seq x y z
N MET A 1 27.12 -13.77 11.45
CA MET A 1 26.31 -14.98 11.24
C MET A 1 24.86 -14.77 11.73
N ARG A 2 24.60 -14.51 13.00
CA ARG A 2 23.23 -14.40 13.58
C ARG A 2 22.23 -13.50 12.84
N ASN A 3 22.66 -12.36 12.26
CA ASN A 3 21.78 -11.46 11.50
C ASN A 3 21.32 -12.06 10.16
N LEU A 4 22.17 -12.82 9.49
CA LEU A 4 21.85 -13.45 8.21
C LEU A 4 20.92 -14.65 8.43
N ASP A 5 21.10 -15.39 9.53
CA ASP A 5 20.23 -16.51 9.90
C ASP A 5 18.80 -16.04 10.15
N GLU A 6 18.62 -14.88 10.80
CA GLU A 6 17.29 -14.26 10.99
C GLU A 6 16.63 -13.87 9.66
N ALA A 7 17.43 -13.35 8.72
CA ALA A 7 16.92 -13.01 7.38
C ALA A 7 16.48 -14.26 6.62
N PHE A 8 17.30 -15.32 6.63
CA PHE A 8 16.93 -16.59 5.99
C PHE A 8 15.73 -17.24 6.67
N ARG A 9 15.66 -17.24 7.99
CA ARG A 9 14.50 -17.74 8.74
C ARG A 9 13.21 -17.07 8.31
N MET A 10 13.23 -15.74 8.08
CA MET A 10 12.08 -15.00 7.56
C MET A 10 11.72 -15.42 6.13
N ILE A 11 12.70 -15.51 5.22
CA ILE A 11 12.48 -15.91 3.82
C ILE A 11 11.96 -17.34 3.75
N ASP A 12 12.51 -18.26 4.56
CA ASP A 12 12.09 -19.65 4.62
C ASP A 12 10.66 -19.80 5.15
N ALA A 13 10.27 -18.98 6.11
CA ALA A 13 8.88 -18.93 6.58
C ALA A 13 7.93 -18.53 5.45
N PHE A 14 8.26 -17.51 4.65
CA PHE A 14 7.44 -17.15 3.47
C PHE A 14 7.42 -18.26 2.42
N ALA A 15 8.58 -18.85 2.13
CA ALA A 15 8.68 -19.93 1.14
C ALA A 15 7.85 -21.15 1.54
N SER A 16 7.86 -21.52 2.83
CA SER A 16 7.16 -22.69 3.36
C SER A 16 5.64 -22.65 3.22
N VAL A 17 5.07 -21.47 3.05
CA VAL A 17 3.63 -21.24 2.87
C VAL A 17 3.30 -20.79 1.44
N GLY A 18 4.19 -21.04 0.48
CA GLY A 18 3.94 -20.89 -0.94
C GLY A 18 4.37 -19.60 -1.59
N ALA A 19 5.18 -18.76 -0.92
CA ALA A 19 5.83 -17.66 -1.64
C ALA A 19 6.75 -18.21 -2.71
N ASN A 20 6.66 -17.70 -3.93
CA ASN A 20 7.53 -18.08 -5.05
C ASN A 20 8.49 -16.96 -5.48
N ARG A 21 8.21 -15.73 -5.07
CA ARG A 21 9.05 -14.55 -5.32
C ARG A 21 9.06 -13.63 -4.11
N ILE A 22 10.17 -12.93 -3.93
CA ILE A 22 10.33 -11.90 -2.89
C ILE A 22 10.72 -10.59 -3.58
N HIS A 23 9.93 -9.56 -3.42
CA HIS A 23 10.31 -8.21 -3.81
C HIS A 23 11.07 -7.55 -2.67
N VAL A 24 12.29 -7.10 -2.95
CA VAL A 24 13.13 -6.38 -2.01
C VAL A 24 13.18 -4.92 -2.41
N THR A 25 12.96 -4.02 -1.47
CA THR A 25 13.14 -2.58 -1.66
C THR A 25 14.13 -2.05 -0.64
N LYS A 26 14.96 -1.10 -1.05
CA LYS A 26 15.82 -0.32 -0.16
C LYS A 26 15.29 1.10 -0.09
N THR A 27 15.08 1.61 1.13
CA THR A 27 14.77 3.02 1.37
C THR A 27 15.85 3.64 2.25
N ASP A 28 15.99 4.94 2.17
CA ASP A 28 16.79 5.70 3.13
C ASP A 28 16.10 5.83 4.50
N ILE A 29 16.70 6.59 5.40
CA ILE A 29 16.14 6.88 6.75
C ILE A 29 14.81 7.63 6.66
N ASN A 30 14.58 8.46 5.66
CA ASN A 30 13.37 9.26 5.44
C ASN A 30 12.24 8.44 4.78
N GLY A 31 12.53 7.21 4.35
CA GLY A 31 11.61 6.33 3.65
C GLY A 31 11.56 6.57 2.14
N VAL A 32 12.51 7.32 1.58
CA VAL A 32 12.61 7.53 0.13
C VAL A 32 13.15 6.26 -0.52
N LEU A 33 12.44 5.77 -1.53
CA LEU A 33 12.83 4.58 -2.28
C LEU A 33 14.12 4.84 -3.06
N GLN A 34 15.13 4.02 -2.82
CA GLN A 34 16.40 4.05 -3.54
C GLN A 34 16.41 3.05 -4.71
N TRP A 35 15.92 1.84 -4.46
CA TRP A 35 15.71 0.82 -5.49
C TRP A 35 14.73 -0.26 -5.01
N GLY A 36 14.20 -1.04 -5.97
CA GLY A 36 13.37 -2.20 -5.72
C GLY A 36 13.50 -3.22 -6.85
N LYS A 37 13.53 -4.50 -6.49
CA LYS A 37 13.60 -5.62 -7.45
C LYS A 37 12.96 -6.87 -6.88
N ALA A 38 12.30 -7.65 -7.75
CA ALA A 38 11.78 -8.97 -7.43
C ALA A 38 12.84 -10.04 -7.71
N TYR A 39 12.91 -11.02 -6.85
CA TYR A 39 13.86 -12.15 -6.93
C TYR A 39 13.10 -13.47 -6.79
N SER A 40 13.56 -14.52 -7.45
CA SER A 40 13.17 -15.88 -7.13
C SER A 40 13.67 -16.27 -5.73
N LEU A 41 13.14 -17.35 -5.16
CA LEU A 41 13.63 -17.86 -3.87
C LEU A 41 15.09 -18.33 -3.92
N GLU A 42 15.55 -18.82 -5.07
CA GLU A 42 16.94 -19.20 -5.26
C GLU A 42 17.86 -17.97 -5.32
N ASP A 43 17.49 -16.97 -6.12
CA ASP A 43 18.31 -15.78 -6.29
C ASP A 43 18.36 -14.91 -5.02
N ILE A 44 17.25 -14.78 -4.29
CA ILE A 44 17.23 -13.98 -3.07
C ILE A 44 18.27 -14.47 -2.06
N ARG A 45 18.45 -15.78 -1.93
CA ARG A 45 19.46 -16.35 -1.03
C ARG A 45 20.90 -15.96 -1.39
N LYS A 46 21.19 -15.83 -2.68
CA LYS A 46 22.51 -15.42 -3.19
C LYS A 46 22.78 -13.95 -2.95
N VAL A 47 21.76 -13.09 -3.09
CA VAL A 47 21.91 -11.64 -3.06
C VAL A 47 21.72 -11.01 -1.68
N LEU A 48 21.03 -11.69 -0.75
CA LEU A 48 20.78 -11.16 0.61
C LEU A 48 22.06 -10.77 1.37
N PRO A 49 23.12 -11.61 1.43
CA PRO A 49 24.31 -11.27 2.20
C PRO A 49 24.96 -9.96 1.77
N PRO A 50 25.27 -9.71 0.48
CA PRO A 50 25.80 -8.43 0.04
C PRO A 50 24.80 -7.27 0.23
N MET A 51 23.50 -7.48 0.03
CA MET A 51 22.49 -6.43 0.25
C MET A 51 22.45 -5.99 1.71
N MET A 52 22.43 -6.93 2.65
CA MET A 52 22.44 -6.61 4.10
C MET A 52 23.70 -5.88 4.51
N ARG A 53 24.86 -6.24 3.95
CA ARG A 53 26.12 -5.55 4.21
C ARG A 53 26.07 -4.10 3.74
N VAL A 54 25.61 -3.86 2.50
CA VAL A 54 25.48 -2.52 1.93
C VAL A 54 24.44 -1.68 2.68
N ALA A 55 23.28 -2.27 3.00
CA ALA A 55 22.24 -1.55 3.72
C ALA A 55 22.60 -1.25 5.18
N GLY A 56 23.44 -2.09 5.79
CA GLY A 56 23.92 -1.89 7.16
C GLY A 56 25.07 -0.89 7.30
N LYS A 57 25.68 -0.44 6.17
CA LYS A 57 26.73 0.57 6.19
C LYS A 57 26.15 1.92 6.60
N LEU A 58 26.72 2.52 7.65
CA LEU A 58 26.28 3.83 8.14
C LEU A 58 26.93 4.92 7.31
N GLU A 59 26.09 5.77 6.71
CA GLU A 59 26.50 6.93 5.90
C GLU A 59 25.86 8.19 6.46
N ASP A 60 26.51 9.34 6.25
CA ASP A 60 25.94 10.63 6.64
C ASP A 60 24.71 10.92 5.80
N CYS A 61 23.63 11.30 6.44
CA CYS A 61 22.36 11.58 5.78
C CYS A 61 21.58 12.69 6.49
N ASP A 62 20.82 13.43 5.70
CA ASP A 62 19.93 14.46 6.22
C ASP A 62 18.61 13.83 6.72
N ILE A 63 18.09 14.38 7.81
CA ILE A 63 16.77 14.07 8.34
C ILE A 63 15.81 15.11 7.78
N LEU A 64 14.78 14.66 7.08
CA LEU A 64 13.83 15.53 6.40
C LEU A 64 12.47 15.56 7.12
N GLU A 65 11.87 16.72 7.21
CA GLU A 65 10.49 16.86 7.60
C GLU A 65 9.57 16.31 6.49
N LYS A 66 8.72 15.33 6.81
CA LYS A 66 7.87 14.62 5.83
C LYS A 66 6.97 15.55 4.99
N LYS A 67 6.50 16.67 5.55
CA LYS A 67 5.54 17.54 4.87
C LYS A 67 6.20 18.55 3.95
N THR A 68 7.32 19.10 4.34
CA THR A 68 7.98 20.23 3.68
C THR A 68 9.26 19.86 2.95
N GLY A 69 9.86 18.69 3.29
CA GLY A 69 11.18 18.30 2.81
C GLY A 69 12.33 19.12 3.44
N LYS A 70 12.03 19.97 4.43
CA LYS A 70 13.04 20.77 5.13
C LYS A 70 14.01 19.88 5.90
N VAL A 71 15.30 20.19 5.83
CA VAL A 71 16.32 19.50 6.64
C VAL A 71 16.16 19.89 8.10
N LEU A 72 15.92 18.89 8.96
CA LEU A 72 15.79 19.03 10.41
C LEU A 72 17.13 18.79 11.14
N GLY A 73 18.06 18.08 10.52
CA GLY A 73 19.36 17.76 11.09
C GLY A 73 20.08 16.72 10.27
N ARG A 74 21.24 16.26 10.77
CA ARG A 74 22.08 15.22 10.15
C ARG A 74 22.33 14.07 11.13
N THR A 75 22.47 12.87 10.58
CA THR A 75 22.81 11.67 11.36
C THR A 75 23.58 10.68 10.50
N ARG A 76 24.12 9.63 11.14
CA ARG A 76 24.64 8.48 10.41
C ARG A 76 23.66 7.33 10.50
N ALA A 77 23.18 6.85 9.37
CA ALA A 77 22.25 5.75 9.28
C ALA A 77 22.53 4.88 8.05
N GLY A 78 22.05 3.65 8.09
CA GLY A 78 22.00 2.77 6.92
C GLY A 78 20.68 2.87 6.17
N GLY A 79 20.48 1.98 5.19
CA GLY A 79 19.22 1.84 4.46
C GLY A 79 18.30 0.79 5.07
N ASN A 80 17.00 1.02 5.04
CA ASN A 80 16.02 0.00 5.39
C ASN A 80 15.81 -0.96 4.22
N LEU A 81 15.97 -2.26 4.45
CA LEU A 81 15.58 -3.30 3.52
C LEU A 81 14.16 -3.76 3.87
N MET A 82 13.26 -3.64 2.91
CA MET A 82 11.89 -4.13 3.01
C MET A 82 11.73 -5.35 2.13
N VAL A 83 11.00 -6.36 2.59
CA VAL A 83 10.65 -7.55 1.79
C VAL A 83 9.14 -7.68 1.69
N ARG A 84 8.68 -8.07 0.50
CA ARG A 84 7.27 -8.36 0.22
C ARG A 84 7.18 -9.71 -0.49
N PRO A 85 6.50 -10.70 0.09
CA PRO A 85 6.31 -11.99 -0.55
C PRO A 85 5.24 -11.90 -1.64
N PHE A 86 5.42 -12.71 -2.70
CA PHE A 86 4.43 -12.95 -3.74
C PHE A 86 4.19 -14.44 -3.91
N SER A 87 2.96 -14.80 -4.22
CA SER A 87 2.54 -16.16 -4.53
C SER A 87 1.35 -16.13 -5.48
N ASP A 88 1.26 -17.13 -6.33
CA ASP A 88 0.10 -17.33 -7.20
C ASP A 88 -0.97 -18.21 -6.53
N THR A 89 -0.62 -18.92 -5.45
CA THR A 89 -1.48 -19.87 -4.74
C THR A 89 -1.84 -19.46 -3.31
N THR A 90 -1.15 -18.46 -2.76
CA THR A 90 -1.30 -18.02 -1.37
C THR A 90 -1.52 -16.52 -1.29
N ALA A 91 -2.53 -16.10 -0.53
CA ALA A 91 -2.70 -14.72 -0.13
C ALA A 91 -2.06 -14.49 1.25
N PHE A 92 -1.19 -13.49 1.33
CA PHE A 92 -0.52 -13.09 2.56
C PHE A 92 -1.26 -11.94 3.21
N ILE A 93 -1.60 -12.09 4.49
CA ILE A 93 -2.26 -11.07 5.32
C ILE A 93 -1.22 -10.55 6.31
N GLN A 94 -0.82 -9.31 6.15
CA GLN A 94 0.05 -8.60 7.09
C GLN A 94 -0.79 -7.86 8.12
N LEU A 95 -0.55 -8.11 9.39
CA LEU A 95 -1.07 -7.35 10.51
C LEU A 95 0.08 -6.55 11.11
N ASP A 96 -0.01 -5.23 11.08
CA ASP A 96 1.06 -4.31 11.51
C ASP A 96 0.68 -3.55 12.78
N ASP A 97 1.69 -3.04 13.47
CA ASP A 97 1.57 -2.27 14.71
C ASP A 97 0.77 -2.98 15.82
N LEU A 98 0.99 -4.29 15.96
CA LEU A 98 0.37 -5.09 17.01
C LEU A 98 1.09 -4.87 18.35
N THR A 99 0.29 -4.70 19.41
CA THR A 99 0.76 -4.86 20.80
C THR A 99 0.87 -6.34 21.15
N GLU A 100 1.56 -6.71 22.25
CA GLU A 100 1.69 -8.11 22.68
C GLU A 100 0.31 -8.78 22.85
N ALA A 101 -0.62 -8.13 23.53
CA ALA A 101 -1.96 -8.67 23.73
C ALA A 101 -2.72 -8.92 22.41
N LYS A 102 -2.56 -8.06 21.41
CA LYS A 102 -3.14 -8.28 20.08
C LYS A 102 -2.44 -9.39 19.32
N LEU A 103 -1.12 -9.47 19.45
CA LEU A 103 -0.35 -10.54 18.84
C LEU A 103 -0.80 -11.90 19.36
N ASP A 104 -1.03 -12.03 20.68
CA ASP A 104 -1.47 -13.30 21.29
C ASP A 104 -2.79 -13.79 20.71
N THR A 105 -3.69 -12.91 20.32
CA THR A 105 -4.98 -13.31 19.69
C THR A 105 -4.80 -13.89 18.29
N VAL A 106 -3.79 -13.47 17.54
CA VAL A 106 -3.53 -13.92 16.16
C VAL A 106 -2.38 -14.92 16.05
N ARG A 107 -1.57 -15.08 17.08
CA ARG A 107 -0.44 -16.01 17.14
C ARG A 107 -0.80 -17.46 16.78
N PRO A 108 -1.97 -18.02 17.17
CA PRO A 108 -2.34 -19.39 16.80
C PRO A 108 -2.45 -19.62 15.29
N VAL A 109 -2.78 -18.60 14.50
CA VAL A 109 -2.99 -18.68 13.04
C VAL A 109 -1.86 -18.03 12.25
N ALA A 110 -0.97 -17.28 12.90
CA ALA A 110 0.18 -16.65 12.26
C ALA A 110 1.27 -17.70 11.97
N PHE A 111 1.82 -17.67 10.75
CA PHE A 111 2.97 -18.49 10.41
C PHE A 111 4.31 -17.78 10.70
N LEU A 112 4.28 -16.45 10.79
CA LEU A 112 5.46 -15.64 11.07
C LEU A 112 5.06 -14.45 11.94
N THR A 113 5.83 -14.20 13.00
CA THR A 113 5.73 -12.98 13.82
C THR A 113 7.09 -12.29 13.90
N VAL A 114 7.09 -10.97 13.77
CA VAL A 114 8.30 -10.15 13.64
C VAL A 114 8.22 -8.95 14.56
N ARG A 115 9.26 -8.73 15.37
CA ARG A 115 9.44 -7.51 16.13
C ARG A 115 10.16 -6.49 15.26
N THR A 116 9.48 -5.40 14.93
CA THR A 116 10.00 -4.34 14.04
C THR A 116 10.60 -3.17 14.83
N SER A 117 10.19 -3.01 16.08
CA SER A 117 10.70 -2.02 17.03
C SER A 117 10.21 -2.33 18.45
N PRO A 118 10.74 -1.69 19.49
CA PRO A 118 10.20 -1.82 20.84
C PRO A 118 8.69 -1.50 20.85
N GLY A 119 7.90 -2.43 21.37
CA GLY A 119 6.44 -2.29 21.50
C GLY A 119 5.64 -2.40 20.18
N SER A 120 6.27 -2.65 19.03
CA SER A 120 5.59 -2.83 17.75
C SER A 120 5.98 -4.16 17.11
N GLN A 121 4.98 -4.96 16.79
CA GLN A 121 5.13 -6.29 16.23
C GLN A 121 4.25 -6.44 14.99
N GLN A 122 4.62 -7.38 14.14
CA GLN A 122 3.84 -7.76 12.97
C GLN A 122 3.53 -9.25 13.02
N ALA A 123 2.34 -9.62 12.59
CA ALA A 123 1.97 -11.01 12.34
C ALA A 123 1.63 -11.21 10.87
N TRP A 124 1.96 -12.38 10.35
CA TRP A 124 1.69 -12.79 8.98
C TRP A 124 0.86 -14.07 8.97
N ILE A 125 -0.26 -14.02 8.28
CA ILE A 125 -1.18 -15.14 8.11
C ILE A 125 -1.18 -15.53 6.62
N ALA A 126 -1.14 -16.83 6.33
CA ALA A 126 -1.23 -17.38 4.98
C ALA A 126 -2.57 -18.08 4.80
N VAL A 127 -3.28 -17.71 3.74
CA VAL A 127 -4.53 -18.37 3.32
C VAL A 127 -4.45 -18.73 1.84
N PRO A 128 -5.23 -19.71 1.34
CA PRO A 128 -5.31 -19.98 -0.09
C PRO A 128 -5.67 -18.72 -0.89
N ALA A 129 -5.18 -18.64 -2.13
CA ALA A 129 -5.49 -17.52 -3.02
C ALA A 129 -7.01 -17.38 -3.24
N PHE A 130 -7.47 -16.16 -3.35
CA PHE A 130 -8.88 -15.83 -3.61
C PHE A 130 -9.19 -15.91 -5.10
N LYS A 131 -10.46 -16.11 -5.45
CA LYS A 131 -10.92 -16.16 -6.85
C LYS A 131 -10.81 -14.80 -7.55
N SER A 132 -10.82 -13.71 -6.80
CA SER A 132 -10.68 -12.37 -7.33
C SER A 132 -9.90 -11.44 -6.41
N ASP A 133 -9.26 -10.43 -6.99
CA ASP A 133 -8.55 -9.39 -6.25
C ASP A 133 -9.48 -8.59 -5.32
N GLN A 134 -10.73 -8.39 -5.71
CA GLN A 134 -11.70 -7.66 -4.90
C GLN A 134 -12.08 -8.45 -3.65
N GLU A 135 -12.34 -9.74 -3.79
CA GLU A 135 -12.61 -10.63 -2.66
C GLU A 135 -11.42 -10.67 -1.69
N ARG A 136 -10.20 -10.78 -2.23
CA ARG A 136 -8.96 -10.74 -1.46
C ARG A 136 -8.83 -9.44 -0.66
N LYS A 137 -9.03 -8.28 -1.31
CA LYS A 137 -8.93 -6.97 -0.66
C LYS A 137 -9.97 -6.79 0.44
N ASP A 138 -11.24 -7.15 0.17
CA ASP A 138 -12.32 -7.10 1.15
C ASP A 138 -11.98 -7.95 2.37
N PHE A 139 -11.60 -9.21 2.15
CA PHE A 139 -11.28 -10.13 3.22
C PHE A 139 -10.10 -9.63 4.08
N ILE A 140 -8.98 -9.25 3.45
CA ILE A 140 -7.80 -8.72 4.14
C ILE A 140 -8.16 -7.47 4.96
N SER A 141 -8.98 -6.56 4.40
CA SER A 141 -9.42 -5.36 5.12
C SER A 141 -10.21 -5.70 6.38
N ARG A 142 -11.12 -6.67 6.31
CA ARG A 142 -11.93 -7.13 7.43
C ARG A 142 -11.09 -7.82 8.52
N VAL A 143 -10.07 -8.59 8.14
CA VAL A 143 -9.12 -9.18 9.10
C VAL A 143 -8.30 -8.08 9.80
N LYS A 144 -7.77 -7.12 9.05
CA LYS A 144 -7.04 -5.97 9.61
C LYS A 144 -7.91 -5.14 10.55
N GLU A 145 -9.15 -4.86 10.16
CA GLU A 145 -10.12 -4.13 10.98
C GLU A 145 -10.37 -4.86 12.31
N ARG A 146 -10.60 -6.17 12.27
CA ARG A 146 -10.83 -6.97 13.47
C ARG A 146 -9.63 -7.02 14.40
N ALA A 147 -8.44 -7.16 13.85
CA ALA A 147 -7.18 -7.14 14.59
C ALA A 147 -6.80 -5.73 15.06
N THR A 148 -7.55 -4.70 14.70
CA THR A 148 -7.19 -3.28 14.92
C THR A 148 -5.76 -2.96 14.46
N SER A 149 -5.36 -3.58 13.35
CA SER A 149 -4.06 -3.40 12.70
C SER A 149 -4.11 -2.20 11.75
N ASP A 150 -2.93 -1.69 11.38
CA ASP A 150 -2.86 -0.64 10.35
C ASP A 150 -3.44 -1.13 9.02
N VAL A 151 -4.59 -0.56 8.64
CA VAL A 151 -5.27 -0.91 7.38
C VAL A 151 -4.48 -0.48 6.15
N SER A 152 -3.59 0.51 6.28
CA SER A 152 -2.74 1.01 5.20
C SER A 152 -1.46 0.19 4.99
N ALA A 153 -1.21 -0.83 5.82
CA ALA A 153 -0.03 -1.68 5.70
C ALA A 153 0.08 -2.29 4.30
N SER A 154 1.24 -2.04 3.66
CA SER A 154 1.46 -2.29 2.22
C SER A 154 1.72 -3.75 1.85
N GLY A 155 1.75 -4.67 2.81
CA GLY A 155 2.19 -6.05 2.57
C GLY A 155 3.71 -6.19 2.50
N SER A 156 4.45 -5.24 3.07
CA SER A 156 5.91 -5.27 3.17
C SER A 156 6.37 -5.21 4.60
N VAL A 157 7.42 -5.94 4.92
CA VAL A 157 8.04 -5.96 6.25
C VAL A 157 9.53 -5.64 6.15
N ARG A 158 10.10 -5.02 7.18
CA ARG A 158 11.56 -4.87 7.25
C ARG A 158 12.21 -6.23 7.42
N LEU A 159 13.29 -6.44 6.67
CA LEU A 159 14.04 -7.70 6.68
C LEU A 159 14.61 -7.96 8.09
N ALA A 160 14.32 -9.12 8.64
CA ALA A 160 14.87 -9.55 9.92
C ALA A 160 16.41 -9.60 9.86
N GLY A 161 17.06 -9.39 11.01
CA GLY A 161 18.51 -9.28 11.10
C GLY A 161 19.07 -7.90 10.71
N THR A 162 18.27 -7.00 10.11
CA THR A 162 18.67 -5.62 9.83
C THR A 162 18.26 -4.66 10.96
N SER A 163 18.69 -3.40 10.87
CA SER A 163 18.26 -2.36 11.79
C SER A 163 17.08 -1.57 11.21
N ASN A 164 16.23 -1.03 12.07
CA ASN A 164 15.15 -0.13 11.71
C ASN A 164 15.64 1.32 11.72
N PHE A 165 16.08 1.80 10.56
CA PHE A 165 16.59 3.15 10.40
C PHE A 165 15.45 4.18 10.21
N LYS A 166 14.51 4.26 11.17
CA LYS A 166 13.54 5.37 11.20
C LYS A 166 14.11 6.56 11.99
N PRO A 167 13.80 7.82 11.62
CA PRO A 167 14.31 9.01 12.32
C PRO A 167 14.03 9.00 13.82
N LYS A 168 12.90 8.46 14.25
CA LYS A 168 12.53 8.38 15.68
C LYS A 168 13.44 7.48 16.54
N TYR A 169 14.33 6.70 15.92
CA TYR A 169 15.26 5.79 16.59
C TYR A 169 16.72 6.22 16.48
N ILE A 170 16.98 7.47 16.10
CA ILE A 170 18.35 8.00 16.03
C ILE A 170 19.05 7.82 17.38
N GLY A 171 20.28 7.34 17.32
CA GLY A 171 21.07 6.99 18.51
C GLY A 171 20.92 5.54 18.96
N ASN A 172 19.77 4.88 18.69
CA ASN A 172 19.57 3.48 19.06
C ASN A 172 18.60 2.80 18.07
N PHE A 173 19.09 2.46 16.89
CA PHE A 173 18.31 1.78 15.85
C PHE A 173 17.99 0.33 16.25
N PRO A 174 16.72 -0.01 16.55
CA PRO A 174 16.36 -1.34 16.99
C PRO A 174 16.59 -2.39 15.89
N LYS A 175 16.98 -3.58 16.31
CA LYS A 175 17.10 -4.75 15.43
C LYS A 175 15.74 -5.35 15.14
N ILE A 176 15.54 -5.69 13.87
CA ILE A 176 14.39 -6.48 13.43
C ILE A 176 14.67 -7.94 13.73
N ALA A 177 13.75 -8.61 14.40
CA ALA A 177 13.92 -10.01 14.79
C ALA A 177 12.66 -10.82 14.50
N VAL A 178 12.83 -12.05 14.04
CA VAL A 178 11.76 -13.04 14.01
C VAL A 178 11.49 -13.50 15.44
N ILE A 179 10.25 -13.33 15.91
CA ILE A 179 9.81 -13.84 17.20
C ILE A 179 9.50 -15.32 17.02
N ASP A 180 8.48 -15.61 16.22
CA ASP A 180 8.05 -16.97 15.92
C ASP A 180 8.03 -17.21 14.39
N ALA A 181 8.37 -18.41 14.00
CA ALA A 181 8.19 -18.90 12.64
C ALA A 181 7.68 -20.35 12.73
N PHE A 182 6.56 -20.60 12.06
CA PHE A 182 5.90 -21.90 12.00
C PHE A 182 5.81 -22.33 10.53
N PRO A 183 6.84 -22.96 9.99
CA PRO A 183 6.89 -23.35 8.58
C PRO A 183 5.68 -24.20 8.18
N GLY A 184 5.11 -23.91 7.00
CA GLY A 184 3.96 -24.62 6.47
C GLY A 184 2.60 -24.28 7.14
N ARG A 185 2.57 -23.43 8.17
CA ARG A 185 1.30 -23.10 8.81
C ARG A 185 0.46 -22.21 7.89
N MET A 186 -0.63 -22.79 7.41
CA MET A 186 -1.68 -22.11 6.65
C MET A 186 -3.02 -22.23 7.39
N THR A 187 -3.92 -21.30 7.12
CA THR A 187 -5.30 -21.34 7.61
C THR A 187 -6.26 -21.11 6.44
N THR A 188 -7.55 -21.09 6.70
CA THR A 188 -8.55 -20.80 5.67
C THR A 188 -9.38 -19.57 6.06
N PRO A 189 -9.97 -18.85 5.09
CA PRO A 189 -10.90 -17.78 5.38
C PRO A 189 -12.02 -18.20 6.37
N ALA A 190 -12.60 -19.39 6.19
CA ALA A 190 -13.64 -19.92 7.06
C ALA A 190 -13.14 -20.17 8.50
N ALA A 191 -11.92 -20.68 8.66
CA ALA A 191 -11.32 -20.87 9.98
C ALA A 191 -11.06 -19.53 10.70
N LEU A 192 -10.62 -18.51 9.97
CA LEU A 192 -10.45 -17.16 10.54
C LEU A 192 -11.79 -16.53 10.96
N GLU A 193 -12.85 -16.75 10.18
CA GLU A 193 -14.22 -16.32 10.54
C GLU A 193 -14.72 -17.05 11.79
N ALA A 194 -14.56 -18.38 11.86
CA ALA A 194 -14.94 -19.18 13.02
C ALA A 194 -14.21 -18.78 14.30
N LEU A 195 -12.96 -18.34 14.20
CA LEU A 195 -12.17 -17.81 15.32
C LEU A 195 -12.52 -16.36 15.69
N GLY A 196 -13.46 -15.73 14.97
CA GLY A 196 -13.84 -14.35 15.22
C GLY A 196 -12.75 -13.32 14.83
N LEU A 197 -11.79 -13.70 13.98
CA LEU A 197 -10.68 -12.86 13.53
C LEU A 197 -10.99 -12.05 12.28
N VAL A 198 -12.24 -12.10 11.80
CA VAL A 198 -12.72 -11.36 10.63
C VAL A 198 -13.88 -10.47 11.05
N ALA A 199 -13.80 -9.18 10.76
CA ALA A 199 -14.92 -8.26 10.98
C ALA A 199 -16.11 -8.65 10.07
N PRO A 200 -17.37 -8.48 10.53
CA PRO A 200 -18.54 -8.75 9.71
C PRO A 200 -18.51 -7.87 8.45
N ARG A 201 -19.08 -8.39 7.35
CA ARG A 201 -19.26 -7.56 6.17
C ARG A 201 -20.15 -6.38 6.52
N LYS A 202 -19.69 -5.19 6.31
CA LYS A 202 -20.55 -4.01 6.39
C LYS A 202 -21.61 -4.13 5.30
N PRO A 203 -22.89 -3.90 5.61
CA PRO A 203 -23.88 -3.80 4.56
C PRO A 203 -23.40 -2.76 3.56
N TYR A 204 -23.52 -3.06 2.27
CA TYR A 204 -23.20 -2.10 1.22
C TYR A 204 -23.99 -0.81 1.51
N GLN A 205 -23.34 0.15 2.09
CA GLN A 205 -23.84 1.51 2.08
C GLN A 205 -23.50 2.03 0.70
N ALA A 206 -24.52 2.15 -0.13
CA ALA A 206 -24.38 2.96 -1.35
C ALA A 206 -23.65 4.24 -0.93
N PRO A 207 -22.58 4.62 -1.63
CA PRO A 207 -21.83 5.82 -1.24
C PRO A 207 -22.87 6.92 -1.02
N THR A 208 -22.91 7.45 0.21
CA THR A 208 -23.79 8.59 0.50
C THR A 208 -23.36 9.62 -0.51
N VAL A 209 -24.21 9.84 -1.49
CA VAL A 209 -24.04 10.90 -2.45
C VAL A 209 -24.10 12.15 -1.59
N VAL A 210 -22.92 12.57 -1.09
CA VAL A 210 -22.80 13.91 -0.59
C VAL A 210 -23.06 14.73 -1.85
N SER A 211 -24.31 15.16 -2.01
CA SER A 211 -24.66 16.08 -3.06
C SER A 211 -23.93 17.37 -2.71
N PHE A 212 -22.67 17.42 -3.09
CA PHE A 212 -22.01 18.68 -3.32
C PHE A 212 -22.76 19.26 -4.51
N THR A 213 -23.81 20.01 -4.21
CA THR A 213 -24.33 20.93 -5.21
C THR A 213 -23.20 21.95 -5.40
N PRO A 214 -22.35 21.83 -6.43
CA PRO A 214 -21.44 22.92 -6.71
C PRO A 214 -22.38 24.07 -7.06
N SER A 215 -22.29 25.15 -6.28
CA SER A 215 -22.93 26.40 -6.66
C SER A 215 -22.47 26.71 -8.07
N ARG A 216 -23.31 26.36 -9.03
CA ARG A 216 -23.12 26.65 -10.44
C ARG A 216 -23.14 28.17 -10.56
N LYS A 217 -22.01 28.82 -10.37
CA LYS A 217 -21.82 30.12 -10.99
C LYS A 217 -21.79 29.84 -12.49
N ARG A 218 -22.99 29.76 -13.10
CA ARG A 218 -23.14 29.87 -14.54
C ARG A 218 -22.29 31.07 -14.95
N SER A 219 -21.24 30.81 -15.72
CA SER A 219 -20.56 31.90 -16.43
C SER A 219 -21.66 32.62 -17.23
N HIS A 220 -21.73 33.92 -17.13
CA HIS A 220 -22.73 34.76 -17.78
C HIS A 220 -22.71 34.73 -19.33
N LEU A 221 -22.04 33.76 -19.93
CA LEU A 221 -21.79 33.68 -21.37
C LEU A 221 -22.34 32.42 -22.07
N GLY A 222 -23.22 31.65 -21.45
CA GLY A 222 -24.05 30.66 -22.16
C GLY A 222 -23.34 29.49 -22.87
N LYS A 223 -22.00 29.38 -22.81
CA LYS A 223 -21.27 28.23 -23.39
C LYS A 223 -21.05 27.17 -22.32
N GLU A 224 -21.40 25.92 -22.64
CA GLU A 224 -21.00 24.77 -21.82
C GLU A 224 -19.47 24.70 -21.77
N PRO A 225 -18.87 24.37 -20.61
CA PRO A 225 -17.43 24.20 -20.50
C PRO A 225 -16.99 23.00 -21.37
N GLU A 226 -15.88 23.15 -22.09
CA GLU A 226 -15.31 22.03 -22.84
C GLU A 226 -14.74 20.95 -21.91
N TRP A 227 -14.94 19.70 -22.29
CA TRP A 227 -14.31 18.58 -21.59
C TRP A 227 -12.78 18.65 -21.70
N PRO A 228 -12.03 18.22 -20.67
CA PRO A 228 -10.59 18.06 -20.82
C PRO A 228 -10.26 16.99 -21.87
N ASP A 229 -9.14 17.14 -22.55
CA ASP A 229 -8.63 16.11 -23.45
C ASP A 229 -8.06 14.92 -22.64
N TYR A 230 -8.69 13.76 -22.77
CA TYR A 230 -8.29 12.56 -22.05
C TYR A 230 -6.94 12.00 -22.54
N GLN A 231 -6.69 12.03 -23.84
CA GLN A 231 -5.44 11.53 -24.42
C GLN A 231 -4.25 12.35 -23.93
N ARG A 232 -4.42 13.66 -23.81
CA ARG A 232 -3.39 14.53 -23.25
C ARG A 232 -3.13 14.22 -21.76
N CYS A 233 -4.15 13.89 -20.99
CA CYS A 233 -4.01 13.45 -19.60
C CYS A 233 -3.28 12.09 -19.50
N LEU A 234 -3.55 11.18 -20.44
CA LEU A 234 -2.92 9.87 -20.51
C LEU A 234 -1.43 9.98 -20.85
N LEU A 235 -1.08 10.79 -21.86
CA LEU A 235 0.32 11.03 -22.25
C LEU A 235 1.14 11.71 -21.15
N GLY A 236 0.52 12.59 -20.35
CA GLY A 236 1.17 13.26 -19.22
C GLY A 236 1.20 12.47 -17.93
N ALA A 237 0.61 11.28 -17.89
CA ALA A 237 0.57 10.45 -16.69
C ALA A 237 1.95 9.78 -16.44
N PRO A 238 2.37 9.61 -15.17
CA PRO A 238 3.58 8.88 -14.85
C PRO A 238 3.47 7.43 -15.31
N GLN A 239 4.63 6.76 -15.47
CA GLN A 239 4.67 5.33 -15.78
C GLN A 239 3.96 4.52 -14.69
N ALA A 240 3.22 3.49 -15.11
CA ALA A 240 2.58 2.59 -14.18
C ALA A 240 3.63 1.76 -13.43
N SER A 241 3.40 1.52 -12.13
CA SER A 241 4.29 0.71 -11.30
C SER A 241 4.32 -0.78 -11.69
N GLU A 242 3.32 -1.23 -12.41
CA GLU A 242 3.13 -2.63 -12.84
C GLU A 242 2.74 -2.65 -14.32
N GLY A 243 3.70 -2.50 -15.22
CA GLY A 243 3.42 -2.63 -16.65
C GLY A 243 4.16 -1.62 -17.53
N ASN A 244 4.13 -1.88 -18.82
CA ASN A 244 4.66 -0.98 -19.85
C ASN A 244 3.58 0.04 -20.23
N GLY A 245 3.75 1.29 -19.83
CA GLY A 245 2.86 2.36 -20.26
C GLY A 245 2.45 3.35 -19.16
N PRO A 246 1.71 4.41 -19.53
CA PRO A 246 1.30 5.44 -18.58
C PRO A 246 0.25 4.92 -17.59
N SER A 247 0.26 5.45 -16.37
CA SER A 247 -0.69 5.10 -15.31
C SER A 247 -2.10 5.60 -15.64
N ARG A 248 -2.96 4.70 -16.15
CA ARG A 248 -4.37 5.01 -16.49
C ARG A 248 -5.14 5.56 -15.27
N SER A 249 -4.88 5.06 -14.05
CA SER A 249 -5.54 5.58 -12.84
C SER A 249 -5.17 7.03 -12.55
N HIS A 250 -3.92 7.40 -12.81
CA HIS A 250 -3.46 8.76 -12.63
C HIS A 250 -4.06 9.69 -13.70
N ALA A 251 -4.14 9.23 -14.94
CA ALA A 251 -4.81 9.95 -16.03
C ALA A 251 -6.28 10.20 -15.72
N ASP A 252 -7.02 9.17 -15.27
CA ASP A 252 -8.44 9.26 -14.90
C ASP A 252 -8.65 10.30 -13.79
N PHE A 253 -7.86 10.22 -12.72
CA PHE A 253 -7.95 11.17 -11.61
C PHE A 253 -7.65 12.61 -12.04
N PHE A 254 -6.60 12.81 -12.84
CA PHE A 254 -6.19 14.13 -13.30
C PHE A 254 -7.21 14.73 -14.25
N TRP A 255 -7.76 13.93 -15.17
CA TRP A 255 -8.82 14.32 -16.07
C TRP A 255 -10.09 14.75 -15.30
N CYS A 256 -10.54 13.95 -14.33
CA CYS A 256 -11.68 14.30 -13.48
C CYS A 256 -11.43 15.59 -12.68
N LYS A 257 -10.19 15.81 -12.18
CA LYS A 257 -9.82 17.04 -11.49
C LYS A 257 -9.94 18.28 -12.39
N MET A 258 -9.49 18.17 -13.63
CA MET A 258 -9.65 19.26 -14.63
C MET A 258 -11.12 19.51 -14.96
N ALA A 259 -11.92 18.46 -15.11
CA ALA A 259 -13.37 18.58 -15.35
C ALA A 259 -14.05 19.32 -14.19
N ALA A 260 -13.77 18.93 -12.94
CA ALA A 260 -14.28 19.61 -11.74
C ALA A 260 -13.82 21.07 -11.64
N GLN A 261 -12.59 21.38 -12.05
CA GLN A 261 -12.08 22.77 -12.09
C GLN A 261 -12.81 23.61 -13.14
N ARG A 262 -13.25 23.01 -14.26
CA ARG A 262 -14.05 23.64 -15.30
C ARG A 262 -15.54 23.76 -14.96
N GLY A 263 -15.98 23.16 -13.83
CA GLY A 263 -17.35 23.30 -13.32
C GLY A 263 -18.30 22.16 -13.67
N TRP A 264 -17.79 21.04 -14.20
CA TRP A 264 -18.59 19.83 -14.40
C TRP A 264 -18.96 19.19 -13.06
N SER A 265 -20.18 18.66 -12.94
CA SER A 265 -20.63 17.94 -11.76
C SER A 265 -19.89 16.59 -11.59
N ILE A 266 -19.97 16.01 -10.40
CA ILE A 266 -19.36 14.71 -10.14
C ILE A 266 -20.02 13.63 -10.98
N GLU A 267 -21.34 13.66 -11.10
CA GLU A 267 -22.14 12.69 -11.84
C GLU A 267 -21.85 12.75 -13.34
N GLU A 268 -21.88 13.97 -13.92
CA GLU A 268 -21.52 14.17 -15.33
C GLU A 268 -20.08 13.72 -15.60
N THR A 269 -19.16 14.06 -14.69
CA THR A 269 -17.75 13.67 -14.82
C THR A 269 -17.57 12.14 -14.74
N ALA A 270 -18.27 11.46 -13.82
CA ALA A 270 -18.22 10.02 -13.71
C ALA A 270 -18.78 9.32 -14.94
N GLN A 271 -19.93 9.79 -15.44
CA GLN A 271 -20.54 9.25 -16.66
C GLN A 271 -19.62 9.45 -17.86
N LYS A 272 -19.06 10.64 -18.04
CA LYS A 272 -18.15 10.93 -19.15
C LYS A 272 -16.84 10.15 -19.05
N LEU A 273 -16.34 9.87 -17.82
CA LEU A 273 -15.17 9.04 -17.61
C LEU A 273 -15.38 7.62 -18.14
N LEU A 274 -16.58 7.05 -17.98
CA LEU A 274 -16.94 5.73 -18.54
C LEU A 274 -16.91 5.71 -20.07
N GLU A 275 -17.06 6.85 -20.73
CA GLU A 275 -16.98 6.93 -22.20
C GLU A 275 -15.53 7.03 -22.69
N VAL A 276 -14.66 7.77 -21.96
CA VAL A 276 -13.32 8.13 -22.46
C VAL A 276 -12.19 7.27 -21.88
N SER A 277 -12.42 6.58 -20.75
CA SER A 277 -11.40 5.78 -20.09
C SER A 277 -11.62 4.29 -20.28
N GLU A 278 -10.70 3.62 -21.00
CA GLU A 278 -10.70 2.15 -21.09
C GLU A 278 -10.66 1.46 -19.72
N LYS A 279 -9.94 2.04 -18.76
CA LYS A 279 -9.87 1.49 -17.40
C LYS A 279 -11.20 1.59 -16.68
N ALA A 280 -11.92 2.71 -16.79
CA ALA A 280 -13.24 2.86 -16.20
C ALA A 280 -14.24 1.87 -16.83
N GLN A 281 -14.18 1.66 -18.13
CA GLN A 281 -14.99 0.67 -18.85
C GLN A 281 -14.65 -0.77 -18.42
N GLU A 282 -13.37 -1.11 -18.30
CA GLU A 282 -12.93 -2.41 -17.82
C GLU A 282 -13.44 -2.68 -16.40
N ARG A 283 -13.34 -1.71 -15.49
CA ARG A 283 -13.84 -1.80 -14.12
C ARG A 283 -15.36 -1.97 -14.07
N ALA A 284 -16.11 -1.22 -14.88
CA ALA A 284 -17.55 -1.36 -14.98
C ALA A 284 -17.98 -2.76 -15.46
N ARG A 285 -17.29 -3.33 -16.45
CA ARG A 285 -17.52 -4.73 -16.90
C ARG A 285 -17.25 -5.76 -15.80
N LEU A 286 -16.30 -5.49 -14.91
CA LEU A 286 -15.99 -6.33 -13.75
C LEU A 286 -16.90 -6.07 -12.54
N ARG A 287 -18.04 -5.38 -12.73
CA ARG A 287 -19.01 -4.97 -11.70
C ARG A 287 -18.42 -4.07 -10.60
N ASP A 288 -17.33 -3.37 -10.88
CA ASP A 288 -16.81 -2.28 -10.04
C ASP A 288 -17.44 -0.95 -10.49
N GLU A 289 -18.76 -0.88 -10.39
CA GLU A 289 -19.55 0.28 -10.85
C GLU A 289 -19.21 1.58 -10.11
N GLY A 290 -18.57 1.46 -8.94
CA GLY A 290 -18.15 2.60 -8.13
C GLY A 290 -16.90 3.32 -8.63
N TYR A 291 -16.07 2.70 -9.48
CA TYR A 291 -14.76 3.26 -9.83
C TYR A 291 -14.82 4.67 -10.42
N ALA A 292 -15.66 4.90 -11.40
CA ALA A 292 -15.78 6.20 -12.08
C ALA A 292 -16.31 7.28 -11.11
N LEU A 293 -17.33 6.95 -10.33
CA LEU A 293 -17.91 7.87 -9.35
C LEU A 293 -16.93 8.23 -8.24
N VAL A 294 -16.27 7.24 -7.64
CA VAL A 294 -15.28 7.46 -6.58
C VAL A 294 -14.08 8.27 -7.09
N THR A 295 -13.64 8.02 -8.34
CA THR A 295 -12.56 8.79 -8.96
C THR A 295 -12.96 10.24 -9.14
N ALA A 296 -14.17 10.50 -9.65
CA ALA A 296 -14.71 11.85 -9.82
C ALA A 296 -14.88 12.59 -8.48
N GLN A 297 -15.40 11.93 -7.45
CA GLN A 297 -15.54 12.48 -6.08
C GLN A 297 -14.19 12.89 -5.48
N ASN A 298 -13.20 11.98 -5.52
CA ASN A 298 -11.86 12.25 -4.99
C ASN A 298 -11.16 13.38 -5.74
N ALA A 299 -11.35 13.45 -7.05
CA ALA A 299 -10.80 14.49 -7.89
C ALA A 299 -11.45 15.86 -7.63
N ALA A 300 -12.77 15.91 -7.45
CA ALA A 300 -13.50 17.13 -7.10
C ALA A 300 -13.08 17.66 -5.72
N ALA A 301 -12.94 16.78 -4.73
CA ALA A 301 -12.43 17.14 -3.41
C ALA A 301 -10.98 17.69 -3.47
N ALA A 302 -10.12 17.13 -4.32
CA ALA A 302 -8.77 17.64 -4.54
C ALA A 302 -8.75 18.99 -5.26
N ALA A 303 -9.66 19.22 -6.22
CA ALA A 303 -9.81 20.50 -6.90
C ALA A 303 -10.26 21.61 -5.93
N ALA A 304 -11.19 21.32 -5.01
CA ALA A 304 -11.68 22.25 -3.99
C ALA A 304 -10.54 22.67 -3.02
N ARG A 305 -9.73 21.71 -2.55
CA ARG A 305 -8.58 22.00 -1.67
C ARG A 305 -7.52 22.87 -2.35
N GLY A 306 -7.30 22.70 -3.65
CA GLY A 306 -6.36 23.52 -4.41
C GLY A 306 -6.80 24.99 -4.52
N LYS A 307 -8.11 25.26 -4.60
CA LYS A 307 -8.66 26.63 -4.63
C LYS A 307 -8.53 27.37 -3.30
N GLN A 308 -8.55 26.66 -2.16
CA GLN A 308 -8.37 27.27 -0.83
C GLN A 308 -6.92 27.70 -0.57
N ARG A 309 -5.92 26.97 -1.09
CA ARG A 309 -4.49 27.30 -0.92
C ARG A 309 -4.00 28.44 -1.80
N GLY A 310 -4.71 28.82 -2.83
CA GLY A 310 -4.37 29.94 -3.73
C GLY A 310 -5.01 31.28 -3.34
N ARG A 311 -5.72 31.33 -2.21
CA ARG A 311 -6.40 32.55 -1.71
C ARG A 311 -5.85 33.06 -0.36
N GLY A 312 -4.76 32.47 0.13
CA GLY A 312 -4.07 32.89 1.36
C GLY A 312 -2.74 33.57 1.08
#